data_a012e0bd4a14f721fc0175f4dc7df5db
#
_entry.id   a012e0bd4a14f721fc0175f4dc7df5db
#
_cell.length_a   1.000
_cell.length_b   1.000
_cell.length_c   1.000
_cell.angle_alpha   90.00
_cell.angle_beta   90.00
_cell.angle_gamma   90.00
#
_symmetry.space_group_name_H-M   'P 1'
#
loop_
_entity.id
_entity.type
_entity.pdbx_description
1 polymer ?
#
loop_
_entity_poly.entity_id
_entity_poly.type
_entity_poly.pdbx_seq_one_letter_code
_entity_poly.pdbx_strand_id
1 'polypeptide(L)'
;KTLKEIEILKQEKKELEEVVAKYNVEDTVNISSVAETPRYQFANSSLCKEELEKIRKRQRNMVEDGRAMFCTTNWSVDGSNAKGRKMVNSFIKIGLKSFNNGCDYIIGSLKYATYTSSKNKLDKLFKDINRLNEVNAIRISKDYYDLKMEELELAFRYAEMKEEEKEEQRRIREQMREEAKRQEEIEEMKKKIEKEQKHYENELERALEKEKDAELIRKLRERIAELEESKKDVKKLEATVKAGYVYIISNEGSFGEDVY
;
A
#
# COMPACT_ATOMS: atom_id res chain seq x y z
N LYS A 1 20.39 7.28 40.42
CA LYS A 1 20.38 7.62 38.96
C LYS A 1 19.05 7.27 38.30
N THR A 2 18.53 6.06 38.47
CA THR A 2 17.29 5.56 37.82
C THR A 2 16.00 6.30 38.19
N LEU A 3 15.84 6.80 39.42
CA LEU A 3 14.66 7.54 39.84
C LEU A 3 14.55 8.91 39.16
N LYS A 4 15.67 9.61 38.95
CA LYS A 4 15.70 10.89 38.23
C LYS A 4 15.44 10.70 36.73
N GLU A 5 15.94 9.62 36.15
CA GLU A 5 15.68 9.28 34.75
C GLU A 5 14.20 8.95 34.49
N ILE A 6 13.55 8.25 35.43
CA ILE A 6 12.11 7.95 35.36
C ILE A 6 11.27 9.25 35.48
N GLU A 7 11.70 10.20 36.29
CA GLU A 7 11.01 11.47 36.46
C GLU A 7 11.13 12.36 35.20
N ILE A 8 12.32 12.37 34.56
CA ILE A 8 12.53 13.06 33.28
C ILE A 8 11.67 12.44 32.18
N LEU A 9 11.66 11.12 32.05
CA LEU A 9 10.84 10.42 31.03
C LEU A 9 9.34 10.61 31.25
N LYS A 10 8.88 10.73 32.49
CA LYS A 10 7.48 11.06 32.80
C LYS A 10 7.13 12.49 32.39
N GLN A 11 8.05 13.43 32.57
CA GLN A 11 7.86 14.82 32.16
C GLN A 11 7.86 14.94 30.64
N GLU A 12 8.79 14.33 29.93
CA GLU A 12 8.83 14.30 28.46
C GLU A 12 7.58 13.64 27.87
N LYS A 13 7.09 12.55 28.47
CA LYS A 13 5.84 11.91 28.06
C LYS A 13 4.66 12.86 28.19
N LYS A 14 4.56 13.60 29.29
CA LYS A 14 3.48 14.57 29.52
C LYS A 14 3.53 15.73 28.54
N GLU A 15 4.72 16.24 28.24
CA GLU A 15 4.91 17.29 27.24
C GLU A 15 4.55 16.81 25.82
N LEU A 16 4.89 15.57 25.46
CA LEU A 16 4.48 14.94 24.21
C LEU A 16 2.96 14.74 24.14
N GLU A 17 2.32 14.32 25.23
CA GLU A 17 0.86 14.18 25.29
C GLU A 17 0.14 15.53 25.13
N GLU A 18 0.69 16.61 25.71
CA GLU A 18 0.16 17.97 25.54
C GLU A 18 0.36 18.49 24.11
N VAL A 19 1.48 18.17 23.46
CA VAL A 19 1.73 18.51 22.06
C VAL A 19 0.78 17.75 21.16
N VAL A 20 0.62 16.43 21.35
CA VAL A 20 -0.32 15.59 20.58
C VAL A 20 -1.77 16.06 20.78
N ALA A 21 -2.15 16.47 22.02
CA ALA A 21 -3.47 17.03 22.28
C ALA A 21 -3.68 18.37 21.56
N LYS A 22 -2.66 19.25 21.49
CA LYS A 22 -2.70 20.49 20.71
C LYS A 22 -2.86 20.23 19.20
N TYR A 23 -2.08 19.31 18.63
CA TYR A 23 -2.22 18.93 17.23
C TYR A 23 -3.59 18.35 16.93
N ASN A 24 -4.13 17.49 17.81
CA ASN A 24 -5.49 16.97 17.67
C ASN A 24 -6.60 18.03 17.78
N VAL A 25 -6.36 19.14 18.48
CA VAL A 25 -7.32 20.25 18.60
C VAL A 25 -7.20 21.22 17.41
N GLU A 26 -5.99 21.47 16.90
CA GLU A 26 -5.78 22.31 15.71
C GLU A 26 -6.25 21.61 14.43
N ASP A 27 -6.06 20.28 14.30
CA ASP A 27 -6.63 19.48 13.23
C ASP A 27 -8.17 19.43 13.27
N THR A 28 -8.80 19.45 14.45
CA THR A 28 -10.27 19.50 14.56
C THR A 28 -10.88 20.85 14.18
N VAL A 29 -10.13 21.94 14.18
CA VAL A 29 -10.62 23.28 13.84
C VAL A 29 -10.45 23.60 12.34
N ASN A 30 -9.51 22.97 11.62
CA ASN A 30 -9.27 23.20 10.20
C ASN A 30 -9.75 22.08 9.28
N ILE A 31 -10.24 20.96 9.80
CA ILE A 31 -10.89 19.89 9.02
C ILE A 31 -12.41 20.06 9.10
N SER A 32 -12.90 21.24 8.79
CA SER A 32 -14.30 21.45 8.35
C SER A 32 -14.54 21.03 6.91
N SER A 33 -13.61 20.37 6.26
CA SER A 33 -13.85 19.49 5.12
C SER A 33 -13.83 18.07 5.65
N VAL A 34 -14.95 17.68 6.28
CA VAL A 34 -15.43 16.32 6.42
C VAL A 34 -14.45 15.28 5.88
N ALA A 35 -13.43 14.91 6.66
CA ALA A 35 -12.87 13.60 6.56
C ALA A 35 -13.98 12.67 7.05
N GLU A 36 -14.84 12.23 6.13
CA GLU A 36 -15.82 11.18 6.41
C GLU A 36 -15.00 10.03 6.99
N THR A 37 -15.20 9.71 8.27
CA THR A 37 -14.58 8.53 8.90
C THR A 37 -14.84 7.37 7.95
N PRO A 38 -13.79 6.66 7.51
CA PRO A 38 -13.97 5.64 6.48
C PRO A 38 -14.98 4.62 6.99
N ARG A 39 -16.06 4.44 6.23
CA ARG A 39 -17.16 3.51 6.55
C ARG A 39 -16.66 2.07 6.67
N TYR A 40 -15.52 1.77 6.01
CA TYR A 40 -14.91 0.46 5.99
C TYR A 40 -13.45 0.55 6.42
N GLN A 41 -13.06 -0.32 7.36
CA GLN A 41 -11.68 -0.56 7.76
C GLN A 41 -11.35 -2.02 7.49
N PHE A 42 -10.36 -2.29 6.66
CA PHE A 42 -9.93 -3.64 6.30
C PHE A 42 -8.51 -3.88 6.79
N ALA A 43 -8.25 -5.12 7.21
CA ALA A 43 -6.91 -5.53 7.62
C ALA A 43 -5.94 -5.67 6.42
N ASN A 44 -6.47 -5.99 5.23
CA ASN A 44 -5.69 -6.14 3.99
C ASN A 44 -6.56 -5.87 2.75
N SER A 45 -5.91 -5.69 1.60
CA SER A 45 -6.59 -5.42 0.34
C SER A 45 -7.46 -6.58 -0.17
N SER A 46 -7.19 -7.83 0.26
CA SER A 46 -7.99 -9.00 -0.13
C SER A 46 -9.40 -8.93 0.44
N LEU A 47 -9.54 -8.61 1.73
CA LEU A 47 -10.85 -8.45 2.37
C LEU A 47 -11.66 -7.32 1.75
N CYS A 48 -11.00 -6.22 1.38
CA CYS A 48 -11.65 -5.12 0.67
C CYS A 48 -12.17 -5.58 -0.69
N LYS A 49 -11.41 -6.41 -1.42
CA LYS A 49 -11.82 -7.00 -2.70
C LYS A 49 -13.04 -7.90 -2.56
N GLU A 50 -13.09 -8.72 -1.53
CA GLU A 50 -14.24 -9.59 -1.25
C GLU A 50 -15.53 -8.79 -1.02
N GLU A 51 -15.47 -7.73 -0.22
CA GLU A 51 -16.62 -6.84 -0.01
C GLU A 51 -17.05 -6.15 -1.31
N LEU A 52 -16.11 -5.72 -2.13
CA LEU A 52 -16.38 -5.16 -3.46
C LEU A 52 -17.17 -6.16 -4.33
N GLU A 53 -16.79 -7.42 -4.34
CA GLU A 53 -17.51 -8.47 -5.08
C GLU A 53 -18.90 -8.73 -4.51
N LYS A 54 -19.10 -8.65 -3.19
CA LYS A 54 -20.44 -8.76 -2.57
C LYS A 54 -21.36 -7.63 -3.00
N ILE A 55 -20.85 -6.38 -3.02
CA ILE A 55 -21.61 -5.22 -3.51
C ILE A 55 -21.97 -5.39 -4.98
N ARG A 56 -21.02 -5.79 -5.82
CA ARG A 56 -21.28 -6.05 -7.24
C ARG A 56 -22.30 -7.16 -7.45
N LYS A 57 -22.30 -8.19 -6.62
CA LYS A 57 -23.32 -9.23 -6.65
C LYS A 57 -24.71 -8.68 -6.29
N ARG A 58 -24.80 -7.84 -5.24
CA ARG A 58 -26.07 -7.16 -4.88
C ARG A 58 -26.58 -6.28 -6.01
N GLN A 59 -25.71 -5.56 -6.70
CA GLN A 59 -26.09 -4.75 -7.87
C GLN A 59 -26.63 -5.61 -9.01
N ARG A 60 -25.99 -6.74 -9.34
CA ARG A 60 -26.47 -7.67 -10.37
C ARG A 60 -27.86 -8.20 -10.04
N ASN A 61 -28.07 -8.65 -8.79
CA ASN A 61 -29.37 -9.12 -8.34
C ASN A 61 -30.45 -8.02 -8.48
N MET A 62 -30.15 -6.77 -8.13
CA MET A 62 -31.11 -5.66 -8.30
C MET A 62 -31.46 -5.40 -9.77
N VAL A 63 -30.51 -5.57 -10.68
CA VAL A 63 -30.76 -5.44 -12.12
C VAL A 63 -31.64 -6.58 -12.63
N GLU A 64 -31.34 -7.81 -12.24
CA GLU A 64 -32.08 -9.03 -12.61
C GLU A 64 -33.53 -8.98 -12.09
N ASP A 65 -33.72 -8.54 -10.85
CA ASP A 65 -35.03 -8.36 -10.21
C ASP A 65 -35.83 -7.15 -10.78
N GLY A 66 -35.25 -6.35 -11.68
CA GLY A 66 -35.90 -5.15 -12.22
C GLY A 66 -36.05 -4.00 -11.21
N ARG A 67 -35.31 -4.05 -10.07
CA ARG A 67 -35.37 -3.05 -8.98
C ARG A 67 -34.38 -1.91 -9.15
N ALA A 68 -33.39 -2.04 -10.06
CA ALA A 68 -32.35 -1.05 -10.26
C ALA A 68 -32.87 0.22 -10.98
N MET A 69 -33.78 0.06 -11.93
CA MET A 69 -34.44 1.14 -12.67
C MET A 69 -35.86 0.73 -13.03
N PHE A 70 -36.81 1.57 -12.81
CA PHE A 70 -38.22 1.23 -12.97
C PHE A 70 -39.03 2.40 -13.54
N CYS A 71 -40.20 2.09 -14.14
CA CYS A 71 -41.17 3.03 -14.61
C CYS A 71 -42.33 3.13 -13.62
N THR A 72 -42.78 4.34 -13.31
CA THR A 72 -43.88 4.61 -12.39
C THR A 72 -45.25 4.71 -13.07
N THR A 73 -45.30 4.66 -14.40
CA THR A 73 -46.51 4.86 -15.20
C THR A 73 -46.71 3.71 -16.19
N ASN A 74 -47.97 3.32 -16.41
CA ASN A 74 -48.31 2.36 -17.45
C ASN A 74 -48.48 3.08 -18.79
N TRP A 75 -47.56 2.80 -19.72
CA TRP A 75 -47.60 3.38 -21.06
C TRP A 75 -48.32 2.47 -22.04
N SER A 76 -49.10 3.10 -22.96
CA SER A 76 -49.64 2.44 -24.13
C SER A 76 -49.14 3.15 -25.40
N VAL A 77 -48.90 2.41 -26.45
CA VAL A 77 -48.47 2.91 -27.75
C VAL A 77 -49.47 2.39 -28.78
N ASP A 78 -50.08 3.28 -29.54
CA ASP A 78 -51.17 2.98 -30.52
C ASP A 78 -52.32 2.17 -29.87
N GLY A 79 -52.69 2.50 -28.61
CA GLY A 79 -53.69 1.77 -27.85
C GLY A 79 -53.26 0.40 -27.33
N SER A 80 -52.02 -0.04 -27.55
CA SER A 80 -51.49 -1.30 -27.12
C SER A 80 -50.58 -1.20 -25.86
N ASN A 81 -51.00 -1.76 -24.73
CA ASN A 81 -50.19 -1.85 -23.51
C ASN A 81 -48.97 -2.76 -23.71
N ALA A 82 -49.05 -3.75 -24.61
CA ALA A 82 -47.91 -4.62 -24.90
C ALA A 82 -46.77 -3.85 -25.61
N LYS A 83 -47.12 -3.00 -26.57
CA LYS A 83 -46.13 -2.10 -27.22
C LYS A 83 -45.54 -1.10 -26.22
N GLY A 84 -46.39 -0.54 -25.34
CA GLY A 84 -45.96 0.36 -24.27
C GLY A 84 -44.93 -0.28 -23.33
N ARG A 85 -45.22 -1.49 -22.83
CA ARG A 85 -44.25 -2.26 -21.98
C ARG A 85 -42.92 -2.54 -22.71
N LYS A 86 -42.98 -2.92 -24.01
CA LYS A 86 -41.76 -3.16 -24.79
C LYS A 86 -40.93 -1.89 -24.93
N MET A 87 -41.56 -0.74 -25.17
CA MET A 87 -40.91 0.57 -25.22
C MET A 87 -40.23 0.91 -23.88
N VAL A 88 -40.98 0.84 -22.78
CA VAL A 88 -40.47 1.13 -21.43
C VAL A 88 -39.25 0.23 -21.09
N ASN A 89 -39.34 -1.08 -21.34
CA ASN A 89 -38.25 -2.00 -21.11
C ASN A 89 -37.00 -1.65 -21.93
N SER A 90 -37.17 -1.14 -23.15
CA SER A 90 -36.04 -0.69 -23.98
C SER A 90 -35.37 0.56 -23.38
N PHE A 91 -36.17 1.53 -22.93
CA PHE A 91 -35.64 2.73 -22.26
C PHE A 91 -34.93 2.40 -20.93
N ILE A 92 -35.48 1.49 -20.10
CA ILE A 92 -34.83 1.01 -18.88
C ILE A 92 -33.48 0.36 -19.20
N LYS A 93 -33.41 -0.50 -20.22
CA LYS A 93 -32.14 -1.13 -20.65
C LYS A 93 -31.11 -0.11 -21.09
N ILE A 94 -31.52 0.89 -21.90
CA ILE A 94 -30.61 1.97 -22.36
C ILE A 94 -30.15 2.81 -21.18
N GLY A 95 -31.07 3.22 -20.29
CA GLY A 95 -30.76 4.02 -19.11
C GLY A 95 -29.79 3.32 -18.15
N LEU A 96 -30.06 2.04 -17.83
CA LEU A 96 -29.17 1.24 -17.00
C LEU A 96 -27.79 1.06 -17.62
N LYS A 97 -27.73 0.76 -18.94
CA LYS A 97 -26.45 0.62 -19.64
C LYS A 97 -25.66 1.93 -19.62
N SER A 98 -26.33 3.06 -19.85
CA SER A 98 -25.70 4.38 -19.80
C SER A 98 -25.17 4.70 -18.39
N PHE A 99 -26.00 4.47 -17.37
CA PHE A 99 -25.61 4.70 -15.97
C PHE A 99 -24.44 3.82 -15.55
N ASN A 100 -24.52 2.51 -15.80
CA ASN A 100 -23.47 1.57 -15.41
C ASN A 100 -22.14 1.86 -16.12
N ASN A 101 -22.16 2.13 -17.42
CA ASN A 101 -20.96 2.50 -18.16
C ASN A 101 -20.33 3.79 -17.62
N GLY A 102 -21.16 4.79 -17.25
CA GLY A 102 -20.67 6.00 -16.60
C GLY A 102 -20.07 5.75 -15.23
N CYS A 103 -20.70 4.92 -14.40
CA CYS A 103 -20.17 4.50 -13.11
C CYS A 103 -18.85 3.74 -13.25
N ASP A 104 -18.80 2.77 -14.17
CA ASP A 104 -17.59 1.95 -14.41
C ASP A 104 -16.42 2.82 -14.89
N TYR A 105 -16.69 3.82 -15.74
CA TYR A 105 -15.66 4.79 -16.14
C TYR A 105 -15.16 5.64 -14.97
N ILE A 106 -16.07 6.14 -14.12
CA ILE A 106 -15.73 6.97 -12.95
C ILE A 106 -14.89 6.13 -11.96
N ILE A 107 -15.33 4.91 -11.66
CA ILE A 107 -14.66 3.99 -10.72
C ILE A 107 -13.31 3.53 -11.29
N GLY A 108 -13.24 3.18 -12.58
CA GLY A 108 -12.01 2.73 -13.23
C GLY A 108 -10.94 3.81 -13.37
N SER A 109 -11.34 5.09 -13.37
CA SER A 109 -10.43 6.25 -13.42
C SER A 109 -10.03 6.80 -12.04
N LEU A 110 -10.45 6.13 -10.96
CA LEU A 110 -10.27 6.60 -9.59
C LEU A 110 -8.80 6.65 -9.19
N LYS A 111 -8.40 7.80 -8.59
CA LYS A 111 -7.08 8.01 -7.95
C LYS A 111 -7.32 8.66 -6.59
N TYR A 112 -6.34 8.54 -5.70
CA TYR A 112 -6.41 9.11 -4.35
C TYR A 112 -6.89 10.57 -4.34
N ALA A 113 -6.29 11.44 -5.15
CA ALA A 113 -6.63 12.87 -5.22
C ALA A 113 -7.99 13.17 -5.89
N THR A 114 -8.69 12.17 -6.45
CA THR A 114 -9.90 12.39 -7.25
C THR A 114 -11.18 11.85 -6.63
N TYR A 115 -11.13 11.29 -5.42
CA TYR A 115 -12.29 10.66 -4.76
C TYR A 115 -13.51 11.57 -4.69
N THR A 116 -13.37 12.75 -4.09
CA THR A 116 -14.47 13.74 -3.95
C THR A 116 -15.04 14.17 -5.32
N SER A 117 -14.15 14.39 -6.30
CA SER A 117 -14.56 14.70 -7.66
C SER A 117 -15.32 13.55 -8.31
N SER A 118 -14.90 12.30 -8.07
CA SER A 118 -15.57 11.09 -8.59
C SER A 118 -16.94 10.89 -7.94
N LYS A 119 -17.06 11.12 -6.64
CA LYS A 119 -18.35 11.14 -5.91
C LYS A 119 -19.32 12.14 -6.53
N ASN A 120 -18.87 13.38 -6.77
CA ASN A 120 -19.68 14.42 -7.38
C ASN A 120 -20.07 14.09 -8.83
N LYS A 121 -19.18 13.47 -9.61
CA LYS A 121 -19.49 13.03 -10.99
C LYS A 121 -20.54 11.93 -11.00
N LEU A 122 -20.48 10.97 -10.07
CA LEU A 122 -21.46 9.89 -9.96
C LEU A 122 -22.83 10.43 -9.55
N ASP A 123 -22.88 11.35 -8.58
CA ASP A 123 -24.12 12.02 -8.17
C ASP A 123 -24.74 12.83 -9.33
N LYS A 124 -23.92 13.56 -10.07
CA LYS A 124 -24.37 14.28 -11.25
C LYS A 124 -24.91 13.35 -12.33
N LEU A 125 -24.21 12.25 -12.59
CA LEU A 125 -24.66 11.25 -13.57
C LEU A 125 -26.03 10.65 -13.20
N PHE A 126 -26.23 10.31 -11.93
CA PHE A 126 -27.52 9.84 -11.41
C PHE A 126 -28.64 10.86 -11.61
N LYS A 127 -28.39 12.11 -11.25
CA LYS A 127 -29.35 13.21 -11.42
C LYS A 127 -29.68 13.48 -12.88
N ASP A 128 -28.69 13.51 -13.75
CA ASP A 128 -28.85 13.78 -15.19
C ASP A 128 -29.64 12.66 -15.87
N ILE A 129 -29.35 11.39 -15.59
CA ILE A 129 -30.11 10.27 -16.19
C ILE A 129 -31.56 10.28 -15.72
N ASN A 130 -31.81 10.52 -14.42
CA ASN A 130 -33.18 10.61 -13.91
C ASN A 130 -33.94 11.80 -14.52
N ARG A 131 -33.32 12.97 -14.67
CA ARG A 131 -33.88 14.15 -15.29
C ARG A 131 -34.25 13.91 -16.79
N LEU A 132 -33.33 13.25 -17.53
CA LEU A 132 -33.57 12.94 -18.95
C LEU A 132 -34.71 11.93 -19.16
N ASN A 133 -34.97 11.07 -18.19
CA ASN A 133 -36.01 10.05 -18.24
C ASN A 133 -37.30 10.48 -17.51
N GLU A 134 -37.37 11.69 -16.98
CA GLU A 134 -38.52 12.18 -16.24
C GLU A 134 -39.81 12.16 -17.08
N VAL A 135 -39.72 12.59 -18.35
CA VAL A 135 -40.86 12.57 -19.31
C VAL A 135 -41.37 11.14 -19.51
N ASN A 136 -40.52 10.13 -19.45
CA ASN A 136 -40.88 8.73 -19.60
C ASN A 136 -41.36 8.09 -18.29
N ALA A 137 -41.40 8.86 -17.20
CA ALA A 137 -41.69 8.37 -15.84
C ALA A 137 -40.76 7.21 -15.42
N ILE A 138 -39.54 7.19 -15.91
CA ILE A 138 -38.52 6.15 -15.63
C ILE A 138 -37.45 6.76 -14.76
N ARG A 139 -37.04 6.04 -13.72
CA ARG A 139 -36.00 6.49 -12.80
C ARG A 139 -35.13 5.34 -12.29
N ILE A 140 -33.85 5.65 -12.02
CA ILE A 140 -32.94 4.78 -11.27
C ILE A 140 -33.36 4.80 -9.81
N SER A 141 -33.42 3.64 -9.15
CA SER A 141 -33.75 3.57 -7.74
C SER A 141 -32.64 4.18 -6.87
N LYS A 142 -33.04 4.75 -5.74
CA LYS A 142 -32.07 5.31 -4.79
C LYS A 142 -31.18 4.20 -4.21
N ASP A 143 -31.75 3.02 -3.93
CA ASP A 143 -30.99 1.87 -3.39
C ASP A 143 -29.90 1.40 -4.35
N TYR A 144 -30.17 1.41 -5.67
CA TYR A 144 -29.17 1.07 -6.68
C TYR A 144 -28.07 2.12 -6.79
N TYR A 145 -28.43 3.38 -6.71
CA TYR A 145 -27.47 4.48 -6.64
C TYR A 145 -26.58 4.37 -5.39
N ASP A 146 -27.15 4.07 -4.22
CA ASP A 146 -26.42 3.93 -2.97
C ASP A 146 -25.43 2.77 -3.04
N LEU A 147 -25.79 1.65 -3.68
CA LEU A 147 -24.84 0.55 -3.96
C LEU A 147 -23.71 0.96 -4.90
N LYS A 148 -23.94 1.85 -5.87
CA LYS A 148 -22.88 2.39 -6.75
C LYS A 148 -21.96 3.35 -6.00
N MET A 149 -22.48 4.12 -5.05
CA MET A 149 -21.68 4.96 -4.16
C MET A 149 -20.83 4.12 -3.21
N GLU A 150 -21.39 3.04 -2.68
CA GLU A 150 -20.68 2.07 -1.83
C GLU A 150 -19.56 1.36 -2.61
N GLU A 151 -19.82 0.99 -3.87
CA GLU A 151 -18.77 0.44 -4.77
C GLU A 151 -17.64 1.45 -5.01
N LEU A 152 -17.95 2.73 -5.24
CA LEU A 152 -16.96 3.78 -5.41
C LEU A 152 -16.06 3.94 -4.17
N GLU A 153 -16.65 3.92 -2.97
CA GLU A 153 -15.93 4.02 -1.71
C GLU A 153 -14.99 2.83 -1.50
N LEU A 154 -15.50 1.61 -1.71
CA LEU A 154 -14.69 0.39 -1.59
C LEU A 154 -13.58 0.32 -2.64
N ALA A 155 -13.85 0.74 -3.88
CA ALA A 155 -12.83 0.80 -4.93
C ALA A 155 -11.72 1.79 -4.58
N PHE A 156 -12.06 2.92 -3.95
CA PHE A 156 -11.10 3.88 -3.46
C PHE A 156 -10.21 3.28 -2.36
N ARG A 157 -10.82 2.65 -1.35
CA ARG A 157 -10.09 1.98 -0.28
C ARG A 157 -9.16 0.88 -0.79
N TYR A 158 -9.64 0.08 -1.72
CA TYR A 158 -8.83 -0.95 -2.35
C TYR A 158 -7.60 -0.36 -3.08
N ALA A 159 -7.80 0.72 -3.83
CA ALA A 159 -6.70 1.39 -4.55
C ALA A 159 -5.68 2.00 -3.57
N GLU A 160 -6.14 2.62 -2.46
CA GLU A 160 -5.30 3.18 -1.40
C GLU A 160 -4.42 2.09 -0.76
N MET A 161 -5.03 1.00 -0.29
CA MET A 161 -4.32 -0.12 0.31
C MET A 161 -3.31 -0.78 -0.65
N LYS A 162 -3.66 -0.90 -1.94
CA LYS A 162 -2.75 -1.42 -2.96
C LYS A 162 -1.53 -0.54 -3.18
N GLU A 163 -1.68 0.77 -3.11
CA GLU A 163 -0.54 1.67 -3.26
C GLU A 163 0.36 1.64 -2.00
N GLU A 164 -0.24 1.56 -0.80
CA GLU A 164 0.50 1.37 0.45
C GLU A 164 1.30 0.06 0.45
N GLU A 165 0.67 -1.06 0.07
CA GLU A 165 1.33 -2.37 -0.08
C GLU A 165 2.51 -2.30 -1.06
N LYS A 166 2.34 -1.61 -2.18
CA LYS A 166 3.37 -1.45 -3.21
C LYS A 166 4.53 -0.57 -2.74
N GLU A 167 4.25 0.51 -2.01
CA GLU A 167 5.28 1.36 -1.42
C GLU A 167 6.08 0.61 -0.35
N GLU A 168 5.41 -0.18 0.47
CA GLU A 168 6.09 -1.02 1.47
C GLU A 168 6.99 -2.05 0.81
N GLN A 169 6.51 -2.76 -0.23
CA GLN A 169 7.34 -3.68 -1.00
C GLN A 169 8.54 -2.99 -1.66
N ARG A 170 8.37 -1.74 -2.11
CA ARG A 170 9.47 -0.95 -2.67
C ARG A 170 10.52 -0.65 -1.61
N ARG A 171 10.10 -0.21 -0.41
CA ARG A 171 11.00 0.07 0.72
C ARG A 171 11.78 -1.18 1.15
N ILE A 172 11.09 -2.30 1.31
CA ILE A 172 11.72 -3.59 1.65
C ILE A 172 12.75 -4.00 0.60
N ARG A 173 12.42 -3.89 -0.68
CA ARG A 173 13.34 -4.22 -1.78
C ARG A 173 14.56 -3.31 -1.80
N GLU A 174 14.40 -2.03 -1.51
CA GLU A 174 15.49 -1.06 -1.45
C GLU A 174 16.43 -1.35 -0.27
N GLN A 175 15.88 -1.65 0.91
CA GLN A 175 16.65 -2.10 2.08
C GLN A 175 17.45 -3.37 1.81
N MET A 176 16.80 -4.40 1.22
CA MET A 176 17.50 -5.64 0.85
C MET A 176 18.64 -5.40 -0.14
N ARG A 177 18.47 -4.45 -1.07
CA ARG A 177 19.50 -4.08 -2.06
C ARG A 177 20.68 -3.37 -1.40
N GLU A 178 20.41 -2.49 -0.43
CA GLU A 178 21.47 -1.82 0.34
C GLU A 178 22.24 -2.80 1.24
N GLU A 179 21.52 -3.70 1.90
CA GLU A 179 22.15 -4.74 2.71
C GLU A 179 23.04 -5.67 1.87
N ALA A 180 22.56 -6.10 0.69
CA ALA A 180 23.35 -6.92 -0.22
C ALA A 180 24.64 -6.20 -0.67
N LYS A 181 24.56 -4.90 -0.99
CA LYS A 181 25.75 -4.11 -1.33
C LYS A 181 26.74 -4.01 -0.17
N ARG A 182 26.26 -3.77 1.04
CA ARG A 182 27.13 -3.72 2.23
C ARG A 182 27.82 -5.07 2.48
N GLN A 183 27.11 -6.17 2.29
CA GLN A 183 27.69 -7.52 2.42
C GLN A 183 28.77 -7.75 1.35
N GLU A 184 28.53 -7.35 0.11
CA GLU A 184 29.51 -7.47 -0.97
C GLU A 184 30.79 -6.65 -0.69
N GLU A 185 30.63 -5.40 -0.24
CA GLU A 185 31.75 -4.54 0.17
C GLU A 185 32.58 -5.15 1.30
N ILE A 186 31.92 -5.71 2.34
CA ILE A 186 32.61 -6.41 3.45
C ILE A 186 33.37 -7.63 2.94
N GLU A 187 32.79 -8.40 2.01
CA GLU A 187 33.43 -9.57 1.44
C GLU A 187 34.65 -9.22 0.57
N GLU A 188 34.57 -8.12 -0.18
CA GLU A 188 35.71 -7.59 -0.92
C GLU A 188 36.83 -7.09 0.01
N MET A 189 36.49 -6.37 1.09
CA MET A 189 37.47 -5.95 2.10
C MET A 189 38.19 -7.15 2.72
N LYS A 190 37.47 -8.21 3.09
CA LYS A 190 38.04 -9.44 3.61
C LYS A 190 39.02 -10.05 2.62
N LYS A 191 38.64 -10.22 1.37
CA LYS A 191 39.49 -10.80 0.32
C LYS A 191 40.76 -9.98 0.10
N LYS A 192 40.67 -8.63 0.19
CA LYS A 192 41.88 -7.75 0.10
C LYS A 192 42.79 -7.95 1.26
N ILE A 193 42.29 -7.92 2.50
CA ILE A 193 43.09 -8.10 3.71
C ILE A 193 43.74 -9.49 3.71
N GLU A 194 43.03 -10.53 3.33
CA GLU A 194 43.58 -11.89 3.26
C GLU A 194 44.71 -12.04 2.23
N LYS A 195 44.57 -11.39 1.08
CA LYS A 195 45.61 -11.38 0.03
C LYS A 195 46.85 -10.62 0.51
N GLU A 196 46.68 -9.44 1.14
CA GLU A 196 47.78 -8.66 1.65
C GLU A 196 48.51 -9.39 2.83
N GLN A 197 47.73 -9.96 3.73
CA GLN A 197 48.30 -10.74 4.86
C GLN A 197 49.16 -11.89 4.34
N LYS A 198 48.64 -12.67 3.39
CA LYS A 198 49.38 -13.78 2.79
C LYS A 198 50.63 -13.34 2.03
N HIS A 199 50.57 -12.15 1.40
CA HIS A 199 51.74 -11.58 0.76
C HIS A 199 52.83 -11.24 1.75
N TYR A 200 52.53 -10.54 2.84
CA TYR A 200 53.49 -10.14 3.87
C TYR A 200 53.99 -11.33 4.68
N GLU A 201 53.18 -12.32 4.93
CA GLU A 201 53.61 -13.59 5.54
C GLU A 201 54.67 -14.32 4.69
N ASN A 202 54.45 -14.43 3.38
CA ASN A 202 55.44 -15.02 2.45
C ASN A 202 56.70 -14.19 2.36
N GLU A 203 56.62 -12.85 2.42
CA GLU A 203 57.79 -11.98 2.43
C GLU A 203 58.58 -12.11 3.75
N LEU A 204 57.91 -12.24 4.88
CA LEU A 204 58.52 -12.46 6.19
C LEU A 204 59.25 -13.80 6.20
N GLU A 205 58.65 -14.88 5.71
CA GLU A 205 59.29 -16.20 5.62
C GLU A 205 60.54 -16.14 4.76
N ARG A 206 60.55 -15.51 3.61
CA ARG A 206 61.72 -15.31 2.75
C ARG A 206 62.80 -14.42 3.37
N ALA A 207 62.42 -13.45 4.21
CA ALA A 207 63.34 -12.56 4.91
C ALA A 207 64.07 -13.31 6.04
N LEU A 208 63.35 -14.19 6.72
CA LEU A 208 63.91 -15.06 7.77
C LEU A 208 64.87 -16.10 7.22
N GLU A 209 64.55 -16.75 6.08
CA GLU A 209 65.42 -17.75 5.43
C GLU A 209 66.73 -17.17 4.91
N LYS A 210 66.75 -15.89 4.54
CA LYS A 210 67.91 -15.20 3.93
C LYS A 210 68.73 -14.35 4.91
N GLU A 211 68.49 -14.50 6.23
CA GLU A 211 69.16 -13.70 7.30
C GLU A 211 69.20 -12.19 6.97
N LYS A 212 68.09 -11.68 6.47
CA LYS A 212 67.97 -10.25 6.11
C LYS A 212 67.87 -9.38 7.36
N ASP A 213 68.13 -8.09 7.16
CA ASP A 213 68.17 -7.03 8.15
C ASP A 213 67.01 -7.10 9.17
N ALA A 214 67.34 -7.09 10.44
CA ALA A 214 66.40 -7.16 11.56
C ALA A 214 65.36 -6.06 11.53
N GLU A 215 65.65 -4.92 10.93
CA GLU A 215 64.70 -3.82 10.78
C GLU A 215 63.59 -4.14 9.75
N LEU A 216 63.92 -4.82 8.67
CA LEU A 216 62.95 -5.29 7.69
C LEU A 216 61.99 -6.29 8.28
N ILE A 217 62.50 -7.26 9.03
CA ILE A 217 61.72 -8.27 9.73
C ILE A 217 60.78 -7.61 10.74
N ARG A 218 61.20 -6.59 11.46
CA ARG A 218 60.35 -5.85 12.39
C ARG A 218 59.20 -5.15 11.65
N LYS A 219 59.46 -4.45 10.56
CA LYS A 219 58.46 -3.74 9.74
C LYS A 219 57.40 -4.69 9.14
N LEU A 220 57.82 -5.86 8.68
CA LEU A 220 56.89 -6.87 8.15
C LEU A 220 55.99 -7.44 9.27
N ARG A 221 56.50 -7.67 10.46
CA ARG A 221 55.68 -8.13 11.61
C ARG A 221 54.70 -7.04 12.06
N GLU A 222 55.12 -5.79 12.13
CA GLU A 222 54.22 -4.66 12.43
C GLU A 222 53.08 -4.55 11.41
N ARG A 223 53.37 -4.72 10.11
CA ARG A 223 52.35 -4.68 9.05
C ARG A 223 51.37 -5.86 9.13
N ILE A 224 51.82 -7.06 9.44
CA ILE A 224 50.95 -8.22 9.67
C ILE A 224 50.05 -8.00 10.89
N ALA A 225 50.55 -7.44 11.97
CA ALA A 225 49.72 -7.12 13.15
C ALA A 225 48.64 -6.06 12.86
N GLU A 226 48.96 -5.01 12.07
CA GLU A 226 47.96 -4.02 11.61
C GLU A 226 46.86 -4.67 10.77
N LEU A 227 47.22 -5.60 9.87
CA LEU A 227 46.23 -6.31 9.04
C LEU A 227 45.37 -7.27 9.89
N GLU A 228 45.89 -7.88 10.93
CA GLU A 228 45.14 -8.70 11.89
C GLU A 228 44.12 -7.86 12.68
N GLU A 229 44.47 -6.63 13.04
CA GLU A 229 43.56 -5.70 13.70
C GLU A 229 42.44 -5.23 12.73
N SER A 230 42.83 -4.89 11.53
CA SER A 230 41.84 -4.55 10.43
C SER A 230 40.88 -5.73 10.16
N LYS A 231 41.36 -6.97 10.20
CA LYS A 231 40.54 -8.18 10.06
C LYS A 231 39.54 -8.33 11.20
N LYS A 232 39.91 -7.98 12.44
CA LYS A 232 38.99 -7.97 13.59
C LYS A 232 37.92 -6.93 13.43
N ASP A 233 38.27 -5.74 12.92
CA ASP A 233 37.29 -4.66 12.72
C ASP A 233 36.30 -4.98 11.61
N VAL A 234 36.75 -5.58 10.50
CA VAL A 234 35.84 -6.06 9.43
C VAL A 234 34.90 -7.18 9.94
N LYS A 235 35.38 -8.06 10.82
CA LYS A 235 34.50 -9.06 11.48
C LYS A 235 33.44 -8.42 12.38
N LYS A 236 33.78 -7.35 13.13
CA LYS A 236 32.80 -6.60 13.92
C LYS A 236 31.74 -5.96 13.01
N LEU A 237 32.17 -5.37 11.91
CA LEU A 237 31.29 -4.77 10.90
C LEU A 237 30.31 -5.81 10.31
N GLU A 238 30.82 -7.00 9.97
CA GLU A 238 30.00 -8.12 9.49
C GLU A 238 28.94 -8.57 10.52
N ALA A 239 29.32 -8.65 11.80
CA ALA A 239 28.39 -9.01 12.87
C ALA A 239 27.25 -7.98 13.00
N THR A 240 27.55 -6.69 12.79
CA THR A 240 26.55 -5.61 12.83
C THR A 240 25.59 -5.68 11.64
N VAL A 241 26.06 -6.07 10.45
CA VAL A 241 25.24 -6.21 9.25
C VAL A 241 24.38 -7.48 9.29
N LYS A 242 24.86 -8.57 9.89
CA LYS A 242 24.09 -9.82 10.06
C LYS A 242 23.02 -9.76 11.14
N ALA A 243 23.01 -8.77 12.00
CA ALA A 243 21.93 -8.50 12.96
C ALA A 243 20.74 -7.81 12.28
N GLY A 244 20.28 -8.31 11.13
CA GLY A 244 19.14 -7.82 10.39
C GLY A 244 17.82 -8.31 11.01
N TYR A 245 16.75 -7.57 10.79
CA TYR A 245 15.40 -7.95 11.17
C TYR A 245 14.90 -9.07 10.26
N VAL A 246 14.36 -10.15 10.83
CA VAL A 246 13.65 -11.19 10.08
C VAL A 246 12.23 -10.67 9.82
N TYR A 247 11.94 -10.27 8.60
CA TYR A 247 10.58 -9.92 8.19
C TYR A 247 9.84 -11.20 7.80
N ILE A 248 8.83 -11.59 8.57
CA ILE A 248 7.89 -12.63 8.17
C ILE A 248 6.85 -11.95 7.29
N ILE A 249 7.00 -12.09 5.97
CA ILE A 249 5.97 -11.63 5.01
C ILE A 249 4.97 -12.77 4.88
N SER A 250 3.87 -12.71 5.63
CA SER A 250 2.73 -13.59 5.38
C SER A 250 1.91 -12.97 4.24
N ASN A 251 2.03 -13.52 3.05
CA ASN A 251 1.19 -13.18 1.92
C ASN A 251 0.28 -14.38 1.63
N GLU A 252 -0.87 -14.43 2.30
CA GLU A 252 -1.88 -15.50 2.13
C GLU A 252 -2.35 -15.70 0.68
N GLY A 253 -2.10 -14.72 -0.20
CA GLY A 253 -2.50 -14.79 -1.61
C GLY A 253 -1.45 -15.31 -2.59
N SER A 254 -0.18 -15.45 -2.19
CA SER A 254 0.91 -15.81 -3.13
C SER A 254 1.44 -17.24 -2.97
N PHE A 255 1.17 -17.90 -1.86
CA PHE A 255 1.73 -19.21 -1.54
C PHE A 255 0.66 -20.23 -1.14
N GLY A 256 -0.52 -20.25 -1.62
CA GLY A 256 -1.51 -21.30 -1.33
C GLY A 256 -1.58 -21.73 0.15
N GLU A 257 -2.63 -22.38 0.56
CA GLU A 257 -2.86 -22.79 1.96
C GLU A 257 -1.90 -23.86 2.51
N ASP A 258 -0.88 -24.34 1.74
CA ASP A 258 -0.07 -25.52 2.04
C ASP A 258 1.44 -25.28 2.10
N VAL A 259 1.90 -24.21 2.76
CA VAL A 259 3.33 -24.12 3.10
C VAL A 259 3.50 -23.98 4.61
N TYR A 260 3.79 -25.12 5.23
CA TYR A 260 4.28 -25.24 6.61
C TYR A 260 5.75 -24.84 6.71
#